data_482b1b30b5e8f6df3e8d24cc05807879
#
_entry.id   482b1b30b5e8f6df3e8d24cc05807879
#
_cell.length_a   1.000
_cell.length_b   1.000
_cell.length_c   1.000
_cell.angle_alpha   90.00
_cell.angle_beta   90.00
_cell.angle_gamma   90.00
#
_symmetry.space_group_name_H-M   'P 1'
#
loop_
_entity.id
_entity.type
_entity.pdbx_description
1 polymer ?
#
loop_
_entity_poly.entity_id
_entity_poly.type
_entity_poly.pdbx_seq_one_letter_code
_entity_poly.pdbx_strand_id
1 'polypeptide(L)'
;MNARGLSRCQRQLLEELGEQYCVNRIDGVKCIYRDFGDHDVEICGGRTIRAPFHIFVWQKKPHLEIVERFMDLPHDCKQVAVLLQQIAQRYDA
;
A
#
# COMPACT_ATOMS: atom_id res chain seq x y z
N MET A 1 13.74 4.27 7.46
CA MET A 1 12.29 4.00 7.42
C MET A 1 11.73 3.92 8.82
N ASN A 2 10.58 4.52 9.06
CA ASN A 2 9.99 4.55 10.39
C ASN A 2 8.69 3.73 10.42
N ALA A 3 8.76 2.53 11.00
CA ALA A 3 7.59 1.66 11.17
C ALA A 3 6.82 1.94 12.47
N ARG A 4 7.18 2.99 13.20
CA ARG A 4 6.56 3.35 14.46
C ARG A 4 5.10 3.70 14.25
N GLY A 5 4.22 3.14 15.06
CA GLY A 5 2.78 3.37 14.95
C GLY A 5 2.06 2.46 13.97
N LEU A 6 2.78 1.57 13.28
CA LEU A 6 2.15 0.54 12.47
C LEU A 6 1.70 -0.63 13.35
N SER A 7 0.62 -1.29 12.95
CA SER A 7 0.19 -2.54 13.56
C SER A 7 1.18 -3.66 13.22
N ARG A 8 1.05 -4.78 13.91
CA ARG A 8 1.87 -5.96 13.62
C ARG A 8 1.66 -6.44 12.19
N CYS A 9 0.41 -6.47 11.72
CA CYS A 9 0.09 -6.89 10.35
C CYS A 9 0.69 -5.94 9.32
N GLN A 10 0.62 -4.64 9.58
CA GLN A 10 1.21 -3.64 8.69
C GLN A 10 2.73 -3.78 8.62
N ARG A 11 3.39 -4.02 9.76
CA ARG A 11 4.84 -4.22 9.79
C ARG A 11 5.26 -5.47 9.04
N GLN A 12 4.50 -6.55 9.18
CA GLN A 12 4.77 -7.79 8.44
C GLN A 12 4.65 -7.56 6.93
N LEU A 13 3.63 -6.84 6.51
CA LEU A 13 3.46 -6.52 5.09
C LEU A 13 4.63 -5.67 4.58
N LEU A 14 5.02 -4.66 5.33
CA LEU A 14 6.13 -3.79 4.94
C LEU A 14 7.44 -4.59 4.81
N GLU A 15 7.69 -5.55 5.69
CA GLU A 15 8.86 -6.43 5.60
C GLU A 15 8.83 -7.28 4.32
N GLU A 16 7.66 -7.81 3.95
CA GLU A 16 7.50 -8.58 2.72
C GLU A 16 7.74 -7.73 1.47
N LEU A 17 7.32 -6.47 1.51
CA LEU A 17 7.43 -5.57 0.37
C LEU A 17 8.84 -5.03 0.14
N GLY A 18 9.60 -4.85 1.21
CA GLY A 18 10.99 -4.40 1.12
C GLY A 18 11.15 -2.88 1.06
N GLU A 19 12.34 -2.45 0.65
CA GLU A 19 12.77 -1.06 0.77
C GLU A 19 12.10 -0.08 -0.21
N GLN A 20 11.44 -0.58 -1.23
CA GLN A 20 10.76 0.27 -2.21
C GLN A 20 9.49 0.90 -1.66
N TYR A 21 9.01 0.41 -0.54
CA TYR A 21 7.82 0.93 0.13
C TYR A 21 8.21 1.66 1.40
N CYS A 22 7.45 2.68 1.73
CA CYS A 22 7.69 3.48 2.93
C CYS A 22 6.37 3.70 3.68
N VAL A 23 6.46 4.31 4.85
CA VAL A 23 5.30 4.71 5.63
C VAL A 23 5.03 6.18 5.34
N ASN A 24 3.80 6.50 4.96
CA ASN A 24 3.38 7.87 4.71
C ASN A 24 2.11 8.16 5.51
N ARG A 25 1.94 9.39 5.91
CA ARG A 25 0.72 9.83 6.60
C ARG A 25 -0.19 10.49 5.58
N ILE A 26 -1.35 9.88 5.34
CA ILE A 26 -2.34 10.37 4.39
C ILE A 26 -3.62 10.61 5.17
N ASP A 27 -4.11 11.85 5.16
CA ASP A 27 -5.29 12.27 5.90
C ASP A 27 -5.23 11.89 7.39
N GLY A 28 -4.04 12.03 8.00
CA GLY A 28 -3.83 11.71 9.41
C GLY A 28 -3.68 10.23 9.72
N VAL A 29 -3.75 9.36 8.73
CA VAL A 29 -3.62 7.91 8.90
C VAL A 29 -2.30 7.44 8.29
N LYS A 30 -1.59 6.57 9.00
CA LYS A 30 -0.36 5.97 8.46
C LYS A 30 -0.69 4.87 7.48
N CYS A 31 -0.16 4.99 6.28
CA CYS A 31 -0.33 4.03 5.20
C CYS A 31 1.02 3.58 4.68
N ILE A 32 1.07 2.39 4.11
CA ILE A 32 2.24 1.94 3.34
C ILE A 32 2.11 2.52 1.95
N TYR A 33 3.21 3.01 1.38
CA TYR A 33 3.17 3.86 0.20
C TYR A 33 4.34 3.58 -0.72
N ARG A 34 4.10 3.67 -2.03
CA ARG A 34 5.16 3.67 -3.04
C ARG A 34 4.79 4.60 -4.19
N ASP A 35 5.78 5.40 -4.62
CA ASP A 35 5.65 6.35 -5.73
C ASP A 35 6.27 5.74 -6.99
N PHE A 36 5.49 5.66 -8.08
CA PHE A 36 5.95 5.17 -9.38
C PHE A 36 6.23 6.31 -10.37
N GLY A 37 6.13 7.56 -9.95
CA GLY A 37 6.26 8.71 -10.84
C GLY A 37 4.90 9.32 -11.17
N ASP A 38 4.28 8.90 -12.26
CA ASP A 38 2.95 9.40 -12.65
C ASP A 38 1.81 8.74 -11.88
N HIS A 39 2.08 7.65 -11.21
CA HIS A 39 1.14 6.93 -10.36
C HIS A 39 1.77 6.70 -9.00
N ASP A 40 0.94 6.45 -8.00
CA ASP A 40 1.39 5.93 -6.72
C ASP A 40 0.39 4.90 -6.19
N VAL A 41 0.83 4.15 -5.19
CA VAL A 41 -0.01 3.17 -4.52
C VAL A 41 0.03 3.42 -3.03
N GLU A 42 -1.14 3.35 -2.39
CA GLU A 42 -1.23 3.40 -0.94
C GLU A 42 -1.98 2.18 -0.43
N ILE A 43 -1.48 1.61 0.65
CA ILE A 43 -2.06 0.44 1.30
C ILE A 43 -2.50 0.87 2.69
N CYS A 44 -3.80 0.82 2.92
CA CYS A 44 -4.43 1.20 4.18
C CYS A 44 -5.05 -0.02 4.84
N GLY A 45 -5.50 0.14 6.08
CA GLY A 45 -6.13 -0.95 6.82
C GLY A 45 -5.12 -1.87 7.48
N GLY A 46 -5.55 -3.08 7.83
CA GLY A 46 -4.68 -4.05 8.52
C GLY A 46 -4.26 -3.62 9.92
N ARG A 47 -4.98 -2.70 10.55
CA ARG A 47 -4.63 -2.17 11.87
C ARG A 47 -4.85 -3.19 12.97
N THR A 48 -5.78 -4.10 12.77
CA THR A 48 -6.02 -5.21 13.67
C THR A 48 -6.06 -6.49 12.86
N ILE A 49 -6.03 -7.62 13.56
CA ILE A 49 -6.07 -8.93 12.89
C ILE A 49 -7.36 -9.15 12.10
N ARG A 50 -8.41 -8.38 12.38
CA ARG A 50 -9.71 -8.50 11.71
C ARG A 50 -9.97 -7.42 10.66
N ALA A 51 -9.16 -6.38 10.64
CA ALA A 51 -9.35 -5.28 9.70
C ALA A 51 -8.67 -5.63 8.37
N PRO A 52 -9.41 -5.62 7.26
CA PRO A 52 -8.82 -5.95 5.96
C PRO A 52 -7.84 -4.88 5.48
N PHE A 53 -6.99 -5.25 4.54
CA PHE A 53 -6.18 -4.29 3.80
C PHE A 53 -6.99 -3.74 2.62
N HIS A 54 -6.71 -2.49 2.29
CA HIS A 54 -7.26 -1.81 1.12
C HIS A 54 -6.12 -1.20 0.33
N ILE A 55 -6.13 -1.37 -0.97
CA ILE A 55 -5.11 -0.80 -1.86
C ILE A 55 -5.78 0.19 -2.80
N PHE A 56 -5.18 1.38 -2.91
CA PHE A 56 -5.61 2.42 -3.84
C PHE A 56 -4.45 2.76 -4.75
N VAL A 57 -4.69 2.74 -6.06
CA VAL A 57 -3.73 3.21 -7.06
C VAL A 57 -4.22 4.57 -7.54
N TRP A 58 -3.34 5.57 -7.41
CA TRP A 58 -3.63 6.94 -7.78
C TRP A 58 -2.88 7.32 -9.05
N GLN A 59 -3.56 7.99 -9.95
CA GLN A 59 -2.94 8.71 -11.05
C GLN A 59 -2.71 10.15 -10.58
N LYS A 60 -1.49 10.65 -10.76
CA LYS A 60 -1.14 12.01 -10.32
C LYS A 60 -1.21 13.04 -11.43
N LYS A 61 -1.05 12.59 -12.67
CA LYS A 61 -1.08 13.49 -13.84
C LYS A 61 -2.01 12.94 -14.91
N PRO A 62 -2.74 13.78 -15.62
CA PRO A 62 -2.74 15.26 -15.55
C PRO A 62 -3.44 15.80 -14.31
N HIS A 63 -4.25 15.00 -13.62
CA HIS A 63 -4.90 15.38 -12.36
C HIS A 63 -5.01 14.16 -11.44
N LEU A 64 -5.17 14.42 -10.17
CA LEU A 64 -5.19 13.38 -9.13
C LEU A 64 -6.53 12.65 -9.14
N GLU A 65 -6.49 11.35 -9.36
CA GLU A 65 -7.69 10.51 -9.26
C GLU A 65 -7.32 9.07 -8.93
N ILE A 66 -8.23 8.35 -8.29
CA ILE A 66 -8.06 6.93 -8.03
C ILE A 66 -8.40 6.17 -9.31
N VAL A 67 -7.46 5.38 -9.82
CA VAL A 67 -7.66 4.60 -11.05
C VAL A 67 -7.93 3.12 -10.78
N GLU A 68 -7.52 2.61 -9.61
CA GLU A 68 -7.83 1.24 -9.20
C GLU A 68 -8.05 1.18 -7.69
N ARG A 69 -8.96 0.30 -7.27
CA ARG A 69 -9.24 0.02 -5.87
C ARG A 69 -9.29 -1.48 -5.66
N PHE A 70 -8.64 -1.93 -4.59
CA PHE A 70 -8.69 -3.32 -4.15
C PHE A 70 -9.11 -3.29 -2.68
N MET A 71 -10.35 -3.66 -2.42
CA MET A 71 -10.96 -3.52 -1.10
C MET A 71 -11.09 -4.87 -0.41
N ASP A 72 -11.10 -4.84 0.93
CA ASP A 72 -11.41 -6.01 1.76
C ASP A 72 -10.47 -7.19 1.51
N LEU A 73 -9.17 -6.89 1.35
CA LEU A 73 -8.16 -7.92 1.12
C LEU A 73 -7.87 -8.69 2.40
N PRO A 74 -7.61 -10.01 2.30
CA PRO A 74 -7.33 -10.83 3.47
C PRO A 74 -6.00 -10.46 4.13
N HIS A 75 -5.86 -10.86 5.40
CA HIS A 75 -4.63 -10.68 6.17
C HIS A 75 -3.56 -11.71 5.79
N ASP A 76 -3.33 -11.87 4.53
CA ASP A 76 -2.25 -12.71 4.02
C ASP A 76 -1.23 -11.81 3.37
N CYS A 77 -0.17 -11.50 4.12
CA CYS A 77 0.85 -10.56 3.66
C CYS A 77 1.52 -11.02 2.37
N LYS A 78 1.67 -12.31 2.18
CA LYS A 78 2.28 -12.85 0.97
C LYS A 78 1.38 -12.66 -0.25
N GLN A 79 0.09 -12.90 -0.10
CA GLN A 79 -0.87 -12.68 -1.19
C GLN A 79 -0.98 -11.20 -1.54
N VAL A 80 -1.03 -10.34 -0.53
CA VAL A 80 -1.07 -8.89 -0.75
C VAL A 80 0.21 -8.42 -1.45
N ALA A 81 1.36 -8.94 -1.04
CA ALA A 81 2.64 -8.61 -1.67
C ALA A 81 2.67 -9.05 -3.14
N VAL A 82 2.14 -10.23 -3.48
CA VAL A 82 2.05 -10.69 -4.86
C VAL A 82 1.18 -9.75 -5.69
N LEU A 83 0.03 -9.34 -5.16
CA LEU A 83 -0.83 -8.38 -5.85
C LEU A 83 -0.11 -7.05 -6.09
N LEU A 84 0.64 -6.57 -5.09
CA LEU A 84 1.41 -5.34 -5.23
C LEU A 84 2.54 -5.47 -6.25
N GLN A 85 3.16 -6.64 -6.38
CA GLN A 85 4.12 -6.89 -7.45
C GLN A 85 3.47 -6.76 -8.83
N GLN A 86 2.27 -7.29 -8.98
CA GLN A 86 1.53 -7.18 -10.25
C GLN A 86 1.18 -5.73 -10.57
N ILE A 87 0.78 -4.96 -9.56
CA ILE A 87 0.52 -3.52 -9.70
C ILE A 87 1.81 -2.80 -10.12
N ALA A 88 2.92 -3.11 -9.45
CA ALA A 88 4.21 -2.48 -9.78
C ALA A 88 4.63 -2.77 -11.22
N GLN A 89 4.40 -3.98 -11.73
CA GLN A 89 4.73 -4.32 -13.11
C GLN A 89 3.97 -3.47 -14.12
N ARG A 90 2.77 -3.02 -13.77
CA ARG A 90 1.96 -2.17 -14.66
C ARG A 90 2.35 -0.70 -14.63
N TYR A 91 2.82 -0.20 -13.50
CA TYR A 91 3.02 1.24 -13.29
C TYR A 91 4.47 1.65 -13.12
N ASP A 92 5.34 0.74 -12.77
CA ASP A 92 6.78 1.01 -12.63
C ASP A 92 7.46 0.73 -13.96
N ALA A 93 7.38 1.69 -14.83
CA ALA A 93 7.94 1.56 -16.18
C ALA A 93 9.45 1.83 -16.22
#